data_8ed2203202621c3788cc84e3c6ee8df5
#
_entry.id   8ed2203202621c3788cc84e3c6ee8df5
#
_cell.length_a   1.000
_cell.length_b   1.000
_cell.length_c   1.000
_cell.angle_alpha   90.00
_cell.angle_beta   90.00
_cell.angle_gamma   90.00
#
_symmetry.space_group_name_H-M   'P 1'
#
loop_
_entity.id
_entity.type
_entity.pdbx_description
1 polymer ?
#
loop_
_entity_poly.entity_id
_entity_poly.type
_entity_poly.pdbx_seq_one_letter_code
_entity_poly.pdbx_strand_id
1 'polypeptide(L)'
;VLYLLMDDKDSVLARLYRASVYGYIALGGAIHIICCYLVTGMKKDMETGTAAENILQAVLTEQGGYLIPSCVVFFTFYFINIITMLIIVVRKRTILPGWMWILNPLTFKILFNAIAKLGTSAFLNGLGCANMSLGGLIIMVAWLIVIMRKCE
;
A
#
# COMPACT_ATOMS: atom_id res chain seq x y z
N VAL A 1 5.70 13.44 2.38
CA VAL A 1 4.85 14.56 2.77
C VAL A 1 4.66 14.58 4.29
N LEU A 2 4.07 13.55 4.95
CA LEU A 2 3.81 13.57 6.40
C LEU A 2 5.07 13.90 7.23
N TYR A 3 6.23 13.33 6.89
CA TYR A 3 7.50 13.62 7.56
C TYR A 3 7.84 15.12 7.58
N LEU A 4 7.51 15.86 6.51
CA LEU A 4 7.74 17.30 6.42
C LEU A 4 6.81 18.10 7.32
N LEU A 5 5.67 17.53 7.69
CA LEU A 5 4.61 18.14 8.51
C LEU A 5 4.75 17.81 10.00
N MET A 6 5.81 17.08 10.37
CA MET A 6 6.04 16.71 11.77
C MET A 6 6.75 17.83 12.52
N ASP A 7 6.34 18.03 13.77
CA ASP A 7 6.92 19.06 14.65
C ASP A 7 8.37 18.75 15.03
N ASP A 8 8.65 17.46 15.30
CA ASP A 8 9.99 16.97 15.65
C ASP A 8 10.44 15.90 14.63
N LYS A 9 11.29 16.33 13.69
CA LYS A 9 11.82 15.47 12.61
C LYS A 9 12.93 14.55 13.07
N ASP A 10 13.55 14.84 14.21
CA ASP A 10 14.69 14.07 14.74
C ASP A 10 14.27 13.00 15.74
N SER A 11 12.99 12.96 16.10
CA SER A 11 12.46 11.92 16.97
C SER A 11 12.64 10.53 16.36
N VAL A 12 12.79 9.53 17.23
CA VAL A 12 12.87 8.11 16.82
C VAL A 12 11.66 7.73 15.94
N LEU A 13 10.47 8.23 16.30
CA LEU A 13 9.25 7.95 15.57
C LEU A 13 9.27 8.53 14.16
N ALA A 14 9.78 9.77 13.98
CA ALA A 14 9.92 10.40 12.69
C ALA A 14 10.94 9.68 11.80
N ARG A 15 12.07 9.27 12.36
CA ARG A 15 13.09 8.49 11.66
C ARG A 15 12.56 7.12 11.24
N LEU A 16 11.83 6.44 12.13
CA LEU A 16 11.22 5.14 11.85
C LEU A 16 10.17 5.24 10.75
N TYR A 17 9.31 6.27 10.81
CA TYR A 17 8.33 6.56 9.75
C TYR A 17 9.04 6.78 8.40
N ARG A 18 10.06 7.63 8.35
CA ARG A 18 10.81 7.91 7.12
C ARG A 18 11.47 6.66 6.56
N ALA A 19 12.13 5.86 7.40
CA ALA A 19 12.77 4.61 6.98
C ALA A 19 11.74 3.62 6.42
N SER A 20 10.57 3.50 7.08
CA SER A 20 9.49 2.62 6.61
C SER A 20 8.90 3.06 5.26
N VAL A 21 8.79 4.37 5.02
CA VAL A 21 8.35 4.90 3.71
C VAL A 21 9.33 4.53 2.61
N TYR A 22 10.64 4.72 2.84
CA TYR A 22 11.65 4.35 1.83
C TYR A 22 11.68 2.85 1.57
N GLY A 23 11.63 2.01 2.61
CA GLY A 23 11.57 0.56 2.47
C GLY A 23 10.32 0.11 1.72
N TYR A 24 9.17 0.67 2.07
CA TYR A 24 7.89 0.39 1.43
C TYR A 24 7.89 0.76 -0.06
N ILE A 25 8.39 1.95 -0.43
CA ILE A 25 8.43 2.41 -1.83
C ILE A 25 9.41 1.56 -2.65
N ALA A 26 10.62 1.33 -2.13
CA ALA A 26 11.65 0.59 -2.85
C ALA A 26 11.21 -0.86 -3.13
N LEU A 27 10.71 -1.56 -2.10
CA LEU A 27 10.26 -2.95 -2.25
C LEU A 27 8.93 -3.06 -3.00
N GLY A 28 8.02 -2.11 -2.79
CA GLY A 28 6.73 -2.09 -3.47
C GLY A 28 6.87 -1.98 -4.99
N GLY A 29 7.77 -1.13 -5.46
CA GLY A 29 8.08 -1.02 -6.89
C GLY A 29 8.63 -2.32 -7.46
N ALA A 30 9.60 -2.94 -6.78
CA ALA A 30 10.18 -4.21 -7.21
C ALA A 30 9.14 -5.34 -7.26
N ILE A 31 8.32 -5.48 -6.20
CA ILE A 31 7.25 -6.49 -6.14
C ILE A 31 6.21 -6.27 -7.24
N HIS A 32 5.81 -5.02 -7.52
CA HIS A 32 4.88 -4.72 -8.60
C HIS A 32 5.41 -5.15 -9.97
N ILE A 33 6.68 -4.88 -10.26
CA ILE A 33 7.32 -5.30 -11.51
C ILE A 33 7.31 -6.83 -11.62
N ILE A 34 7.69 -7.53 -10.55
CA ILE A 34 7.69 -9.01 -10.52
C ILE A 34 6.27 -9.55 -10.72
N CYS A 35 5.27 -9.01 -10.01
CA CYS A 35 3.89 -9.44 -10.16
C CYS A 35 3.34 -9.20 -11.57
N CYS A 36 3.64 -8.05 -12.18
CA CYS A 36 3.24 -7.77 -13.56
C CYS A 36 3.87 -8.78 -14.55
N TYR A 37 5.15 -9.08 -14.36
CA TYR A 37 5.86 -10.07 -15.19
C TYR A 37 5.24 -11.45 -15.05
N LEU A 38 4.97 -11.91 -13.83
CA LEU A 38 4.32 -13.18 -13.55
C LEU A 38 2.92 -13.28 -14.16
N VAL A 39 2.09 -12.26 -14.00
CA VAL A 39 0.74 -12.22 -14.58
C VAL A 39 0.79 -12.28 -16.12
N THR A 40 1.74 -11.61 -16.74
CA THR A 40 1.91 -11.62 -18.19
C THR A 40 2.35 -13.01 -18.67
N GLY A 41 3.27 -13.66 -17.95
CA GLY A 41 3.69 -15.04 -18.22
C GLY A 41 2.54 -16.03 -18.08
N MET A 42 1.80 -15.94 -16.97
CA MET A 42 0.62 -16.80 -16.73
C MET A 42 -0.42 -16.66 -17.84
N LYS A 43 -0.72 -15.42 -18.27
CA LYS A 43 -1.65 -15.18 -19.38
C LYS A 43 -1.20 -15.89 -20.66
N LYS A 44 0.06 -15.76 -21.01
CA LYS A 44 0.63 -16.40 -22.20
C LYS A 44 0.53 -17.92 -22.13
N ASP A 45 0.85 -18.52 -20.98
CA ASP A 45 0.77 -19.97 -20.77
C ASP A 45 -0.66 -20.48 -20.82
N MET A 46 -1.64 -19.72 -20.30
CA MET A 46 -3.06 -20.04 -20.43
C MET A 46 -3.52 -20.00 -21.90
N GLU A 47 -3.04 -19.06 -22.69
CA GLU A 47 -3.33 -18.99 -24.14
C GLU A 47 -2.76 -20.20 -24.91
N THR A 48 -1.72 -20.84 -24.40
CA THR A 48 -1.15 -22.07 -24.97
C THR A 48 -1.81 -23.36 -24.46
N GLY A 49 -2.86 -23.24 -23.64
CA GLY A 49 -3.66 -24.37 -23.14
C GLY A 49 -3.12 -25.03 -21.87
N THR A 50 -2.14 -24.42 -21.19
CA THR A 50 -1.65 -24.92 -19.90
C THR A 50 -2.67 -24.62 -18.79
N ALA A 51 -2.99 -25.61 -17.96
CA ALA A 51 -3.93 -25.44 -16.86
C ALA A 51 -3.42 -24.41 -15.83
N ALA A 52 -4.27 -23.48 -15.41
CA ALA A 52 -3.92 -22.40 -14.48
C ALA A 52 -3.31 -22.91 -13.15
N GLU A 53 -3.74 -24.08 -12.68
CA GLU A 53 -3.22 -24.70 -11.46
C GLU A 53 -1.74 -25.08 -11.61
N ASN A 54 -1.35 -25.64 -12.76
CA ASN A 54 0.03 -26.03 -13.04
C ASN A 54 0.95 -24.80 -13.14
N ILE A 55 0.44 -23.71 -13.73
CA ILE A 55 1.16 -22.44 -13.84
C ILE A 55 1.39 -21.85 -12.45
N LEU A 56 0.34 -21.79 -11.61
CA LEU A 56 0.45 -21.26 -10.24
C LEU A 56 1.44 -22.08 -9.41
N GLN A 57 1.40 -23.40 -9.53
CA GLN A 57 2.34 -24.28 -8.82
C GLN A 57 3.79 -24.08 -9.29
N ALA A 58 4.03 -23.94 -10.57
CA ALA A 58 5.36 -23.65 -11.13
C ALA A 58 5.88 -22.30 -10.62
N VAL A 59 5.05 -21.25 -10.66
CA VAL A 59 5.39 -19.93 -10.13
C VAL A 59 5.72 -19.97 -8.64
N LEU A 60 4.93 -20.66 -7.83
CA LEU A 60 5.20 -20.79 -6.39
C LEU A 60 6.46 -21.59 -6.12
N THR A 61 6.75 -22.60 -6.90
CA THR A 61 7.96 -23.43 -6.74
C THR A 61 9.22 -22.69 -7.18
N GLU A 62 9.19 -22.02 -8.32
CA GLU A 62 10.36 -21.33 -8.87
C GLU A 62 10.60 -19.96 -8.27
N GLN A 63 9.54 -19.20 -8.05
CA GLN A 63 9.63 -17.80 -7.61
C GLN A 63 9.32 -17.60 -6.12
N GLY A 64 8.70 -18.59 -5.46
CA GLY A 64 8.30 -18.50 -4.06
C GLY A 64 9.47 -18.24 -3.13
N GLY A 65 10.66 -18.79 -3.43
CA GLY A 65 11.87 -18.56 -2.66
C GLY A 65 12.32 -17.09 -2.59
N TYR A 66 11.96 -16.28 -3.58
CA TYR A 66 12.30 -14.86 -3.65
C TYR A 66 11.10 -13.97 -3.32
N LEU A 67 9.94 -14.32 -3.84
CA LEU A 67 8.74 -13.51 -3.74
C LEU A 67 8.19 -13.47 -2.30
N ILE A 68 8.14 -14.63 -1.62
CA ILE A 68 7.60 -14.72 -0.26
C ILE A 68 8.42 -13.88 0.73
N PRO A 69 9.76 -14.02 0.83
CA PRO A 69 10.56 -13.16 1.70
C PRO A 69 10.43 -11.68 1.37
N SER A 70 10.42 -11.33 0.08
CA SER A 70 10.25 -9.94 -0.36
C SER A 70 8.90 -9.36 0.06
N CYS A 71 7.83 -10.13 -0.06
CA CYS A 71 6.49 -9.73 0.42
C CYS A 71 6.46 -9.58 1.94
N VAL A 72 7.08 -10.49 2.69
CA VAL A 72 7.15 -10.38 4.17
C VAL A 72 7.85 -9.10 4.58
N VAL A 73 9.01 -8.78 4.01
CA VAL A 73 9.73 -7.55 4.31
C VAL A 73 8.93 -6.31 3.89
N PHE A 74 8.31 -6.33 2.71
CA PHE A 74 7.44 -5.26 2.24
C PHE A 74 6.27 -4.99 3.20
N PHE A 75 5.54 -6.03 3.61
CA PHE A 75 4.44 -5.87 4.55
C PHE A 75 4.90 -5.43 5.93
N THR A 76 6.09 -5.83 6.36
CA THR A 76 6.69 -5.34 7.60
C THR A 76 6.88 -3.82 7.55
N PHE A 77 7.50 -3.28 6.50
CA PHE A 77 7.63 -1.83 6.32
C PHE A 77 6.28 -1.14 6.17
N TYR A 78 5.33 -1.76 5.47
CA TYR A 78 3.98 -1.24 5.32
C TYR A 78 3.26 -1.09 6.66
N PHE A 79 3.31 -2.11 7.53
CA PHE A 79 2.70 -2.05 8.85
C PHE A 79 3.41 -1.06 9.78
N ILE A 80 4.74 -1.02 9.76
CA ILE A 80 5.50 -0.01 10.52
C ILE A 80 5.08 1.39 10.06
N ASN A 81 4.93 1.62 8.77
CA ASN A 81 4.47 2.89 8.22
C ASN A 81 3.09 3.28 8.75
N ILE A 82 2.12 2.37 8.70
CA ILE A 82 0.76 2.63 9.19
C ILE A 82 0.77 2.93 10.69
N ILE A 83 1.42 2.10 11.49
CA ILE A 83 1.45 2.25 12.95
C ILE A 83 2.12 3.57 13.34
N THR A 84 3.26 3.88 12.76
CA THR A 84 3.96 5.14 13.06
C THR A 84 3.15 6.35 12.62
N MET A 85 2.51 6.31 11.46
CA MET A 85 1.59 7.35 10.99
C MET A 85 0.43 7.56 11.97
N LEU A 86 -0.23 6.48 12.40
CA LEU A 86 -1.32 6.56 13.37
C LEU A 86 -0.86 7.21 14.68
N ILE A 87 0.28 6.78 15.23
CA ILE A 87 0.83 7.33 16.48
C ILE A 87 1.14 8.82 16.32
N ILE A 88 1.73 9.22 15.20
CA ILE A 88 2.10 10.61 14.92
C ILE A 88 0.86 11.51 14.87
N VAL A 89 -0.18 11.08 14.14
CA VAL A 89 -1.41 11.85 13.96
C VAL A 89 -2.22 11.90 15.26
N VAL A 90 -2.42 10.77 15.94
CA VAL A 90 -3.18 10.69 17.19
C VAL A 90 -2.51 11.49 18.31
N ARG A 91 -1.19 11.46 18.40
CA ARG A 91 -0.42 12.25 19.38
C ARG A 91 -0.29 13.74 19.00
N LYS A 92 -0.95 14.17 17.92
CA LYS A 92 -0.91 15.56 17.44
C LYS A 92 0.52 16.10 17.25
N ARG A 93 1.43 15.22 16.79
CA ARG A 93 2.84 15.59 16.48
C ARG A 93 3.02 16.06 15.04
N THR A 94 1.97 16.60 14.47
CA THR A 94 1.90 17.10 13.09
C THR A 94 0.80 18.15 13.00
N ILE A 95 0.88 18.99 12.00
CA ILE A 95 -0.15 19.98 11.70
C ILE A 95 -1.50 19.37 11.26
N LEU A 96 -1.55 18.06 11.01
CA LEU A 96 -2.77 17.38 10.60
C LEU A 96 -3.77 17.30 11.76
N PRO A 97 -5.08 17.50 11.51
CA PRO A 97 -6.12 17.27 12.50
C PRO A 97 -6.11 15.82 13.00
N GLY A 98 -6.36 15.64 14.32
CA GLY A 98 -6.30 14.31 14.93
C GLY A 98 -7.25 13.30 14.30
N TRP A 99 -8.43 13.70 13.79
CA TRP A 99 -9.38 12.79 13.12
C TRP A 99 -8.82 12.17 11.80
N MET A 100 -7.77 12.75 11.22
CA MET A 100 -7.15 12.23 9.99
C MET A 100 -6.46 10.88 10.19
N TRP A 101 -6.36 10.36 11.42
CA TRP A 101 -5.92 8.99 11.64
C TRP A 101 -6.80 7.95 10.91
N ILE A 102 -8.09 8.28 10.66
CA ILE A 102 -9.01 7.43 9.90
C ILE A 102 -8.56 7.31 8.43
N LEU A 103 -7.92 8.35 7.90
CA LEU A 103 -7.40 8.36 6.52
C LEU A 103 -6.04 7.64 6.46
N ASN A 104 -6.07 6.33 6.58
CA ASN A 104 -4.89 5.49 6.48
C ASN A 104 -5.10 4.38 5.43
N PRO A 105 -4.04 3.81 4.87
CA PRO A 105 -4.15 2.81 3.81
C PRO A 105 -4.98 1.57 4.22
N LEU A 106 -4.94 1.17 5.49
CA LEU A 106 -5.70 0.02 5.98
C LEU A 106 -7.21 0.29 5.96
N THR A 107 -7.64 1.48 6.36
CA THR A 107 -9.06 1.88 6.33
C THR A 107 -9.61 1.81 4.90
N PHE A 108 -8.87 2.34 3.93
CA PHE A 108 -9.30 2.29 2.53
C PHE A 108 -9.25 0.88 1.95
N LYS A 109 -8.27 0.07 2.34
CA LYS A 109 -8.23 -1.34 1.96
C LYS A 109 -9.48 -2.08 2.44
N ILE A 110 -9.88 -1.89 3.70
CA ILE A 110 -11.09 -2.51 4.26
C ILE A 110 -12.33 -1.99 3.54
N LEU A 111 -12.45 -0.67 3.37
CA LEU A 111 -13.60 -0.02 2.73
C LEU A 111 -13.78 -0.51 1.29
N PHE A 112 -12.75 -0.44 0.46
CA PHE A 112 -12.87 -0.84 -0.94
C PHE A 112 -13.06 -2.34 -1.13
N ASN A 113 -12.49 -3.17 -0.26
CA ASN A 113 -12.76 -4.60 -0.28
C ASN A 113 -14.20 -4.90 0.14
N ALA A 114 -14.77 -4.16 1.09
CA ALA A 114 -16.19 -4.30 1.45
C ALA A 114 -17.11 -3.89 0.29
N ILE A 115 -16.81 -2.76 -0.37
CA ILE A 115 -17.56 -2.29 -1.54
C ILE A 115 -17.44 -3.31 -2.69
N ALA A 116 -16.27 -3.86 -2.94
CA ALA A 116 -16.05 -4.85 -3.99
C ALA A 116 -16.90 -6.12 -3.81
N LYS A 117 -17.25 -6.47 -2.57
CA LYS A 117 -18.13 -7.63 -2.27
C LYS A 117 -19.61 -7.37 -2.52
N LEU A 118 -20.03 -6.15 -2.83
CA LEU A 118 -21.43 -5.82 -3.09
C LEU A 118 -21.93 -6.31 -4.46
N GLY A 119 -21.03 -6.80 -5.33
CA GLY A 119 -21.41 -7.34 -6.63
C GLY A 119 -20.22 -7.93 -7.40
N THR A 120 -20.50 -8.43 -8.59
CA THR A 120 -19.51 -9.12 -9.45
C THR A 120 -19.11 -8.32 -10.70
N SER A 121 -19.46 -7.02 -10.75
CA SER A 121 -19.10 -6.19 -11.89
C SER A 121 -17.59 -6.00 -12.01
N ALA A 122 -17.10 -5.84 -13.25
CA ALA A 122 -15.68 -5.56 -13.51
C ALA A 122 -15.19 -4.29 -12.78
N PHE A 123 -16.06 -3.28 -12.64
CA PHE A 123 -15.74 -2.06 -11.88
C PHE A 123 -15.51 -2.35 -10.40
N LEU A 124 -16.39 -3.11 -9.74
CA LEU A 124 -16.25 -3.45 -8.32
C LEU A 124 -15.02 -4.32 -8.07
N ASN A 125 -14.75 -5.28 -8.94
CA ASN A 125 -13.54 -6.10 -8.88
C ASN A 125 -12.28 -5.23 -9.05
N GLY A 126 -12.28 -4.31 -10.02
CA GLY A 126 -11.20 -3.35 -10.23
C GLY A 126 -10.96 -2.45 -9.01
N LEU A 127 -12.02 -1.99 -8.35
CA LEU A 127 -11.96 -1.20 -7.12
C LEU A 127 -11.30 -1.99 -5.98
N GLY A 128 -11.66 -3.28 -5.83
CA GLY A 128 -11.04 -4.19 -4.87
C GLY A 128 -9.55 -4.40 -5.15
N CYS A 129 -9.14 -4.52 -6.41
CA CYS A 129 -7.72 -4.65 -6.78
C CYS A 129 -6.92 -3.36 -6.58
N ALA A 130 -7.52 -2.19 -6.87
CA ALA A 130 -6.88 -0.89 -6.76
C ALA A 130 -6.91 -0.28 -5.35
N ASN A 131 -7.43 -0.99 -4.35
CA ASN A 131 -7.75 -0.48 -3.02
C ASN A 131 -6.62 0.31 -2.35
N MET A 132 -5.39 -0.20 -2.39
CA MET A 132 -4.23 0.44 -1.75
C MET A 132 -3.77 1.70 -2.51
N SER A 133 -3.73 1.64 -3.84
CA SER A 133 -3.31 2.76 -4.68
C SER A 133 -4.31 3.90 -4.64
N LEU A 134 -5.60 3.58 -4.75
CA LEU A 134 -6.68 4.55 -4.70
C LEU A 134 -6.79 5.17 -3.30
N GLY A 135 -6.67 4.35 -2.24
CA GLY A 135 -6.61 4.83 -0.86
C GLY A 135 -5.43 5.76 -0.61
N GLY A 136 -4.25 5.43 -1.12
CA GLY A 136 -3.06 6.28 -1.05
C GLY A 136 -3.27 7.63 -1.74
N LEU A 137 -3.89 7.64 -2.93
CA LEU A 137 -4.22 8.87 -3.65
C LEU A 137 -5.17 9.77 -2.83
N ILE A 138 -6.24 9.20 -2.28
CA ILE A 138 -7.21 9.94 -1.46
C ILE A 138 -6.53 10.56 -0.24
N ILE A 139 -5.66 9.82 0.44
CA ILE A 139 -4.89 10.31 1.59
C ILE A 139 -4.00 11.49 1.17
N MET A 140 -3.27 11.36 0.07
CA MET A 140 -2.39 12.43 -0.42
C MET A 140 -3.18 13.70 -0.76
N VAL A 141 -4.32 13.57 -1.43
CA VAL A 141 -5.18 14.71 -1.77
C VAL A 141 -5.73 15.38 -0.49
N ALA A 142 -6.21 14.58 0.47
CA ALA A 142 -6.71 15.09 1.74
C ALA A 142 -5.62 15.86 2.52
N TRP A 143 -4.40 15.34 2.56
CA TRP A 143 -3.27 16.03 3.20
C TRP A 143 -2.91 17.33 2.48
N LEU A 144 -2.91 17.31 1.15
CA LEU A 144 -2.63 18.51 0.34
C LEU A 144 -3.66 19.61 0.63
N ILE A 145 -4.94 19.28 0.70
CA ILE A 145 -6.01 20.23 1.04
C ILE A 145 -5.78 20.87 2.41
N VAL A 146 -5.40 20.06 3.42
CA VAL A 146 -5.12 20.59 4.78
C VAL A 146 -3.90 21.49 4.77
N ILE A 147 -2.85 21.14 4.03
CA ILE A 147 -1.65 21.96 3.92
C ILE A 147 -2.00 23.32 3.29
N MET A 148 -2.70 23.31 2.14
CA MET A 148 -3.06 24.54 1.45
C MET A 148 -3.88 25.49 2.35
N ARG A 149 -4.88 24.96 3.08
CA ARG A 149 -5.70 25.74 4.01
C ARG A 149 -4.94 26.33 5.22
N LYS A 150 -3.78 25.77 5.55
CA LYS A 150 -2.97 26.28 6.67
C LYS A 150 -1.88 27.25 6.23
N CYS A 151 -1.62 27.35 4.92
CA CYS A 151 -0.69 28.30 4.35
C CYS A 151 -1.37 29.60 3.89
N GLU A 152 -2.71 29.63 3.89
CA GLU A 152 -3.53 30.84 3.77
C GLU A 152 -3.75 31.51 5.12
#